data_2e0170ee31b23d3c1bd6189546deb82c
#
_entry.id   2e0170ee31b23d3c1bd6189546deb82c
#
_cell.length_a   1.000
_cell.length_b   1.000
_cell.length_c   1.000
_cell.angle_alpha   90.00
_cell.angle_beta   90.00
_cell.angle_gamma   90.00
#
_symmetry.space_group_name_H-M   'P 1'
#
loop_
_entity.id
_entity.type
_entity.pdbx_description
1 polymer ?
#
loop_
_entity_poly.entity_id
_entity_poly.type
_entity_poly.pdbx_seq_one_letter_code
_entity_poly.pdbx_strand_id
1 'polypeptide(L)'
;MPLTTTVPLNTMLADLDEAVRSLLRRELVRHGFEGVEVVFEAPTKEWSASLSAPTVNLFLYDLREAVDHRPVEWASRRQNGRTREVRPPLRMDASFAVTAWTREVQDEHRLLSQVLAVLYAFPELPAELLSGTLATRVDIDYPLTTRVGQAKTDGKADFWSAVGGQYKASLDYVVSVSCEPGTEVERGPDVRTQTVRARLTGAGVHESETHRSGGVVADGDGHPVAGVWVAVPTLGRFAATDGDGRFRLDDLPAGSHRCVARGPDGVEAEGELVVPGAGVDLVLGVTTRRARARR
;
A
#
# COMPACT_ATOMS: atom_id res chain seq x y z
N MET A 1 19.85 -11.28 -8.50
CA MET A 1 18.99 -11.55 -7.33
C MET A 1 17.72 -12.19 -7.82
N PRO A 2 17.21 -13.26 -7.21
CA PRO A 2 15.99 -13.89 -7.66
C PRO A 2 14.79 -12.98 -7.35
N LEU A 3 14.01 -12.67 -8.37
CA LEU A 3 12.65 -12.15 -8.24
C LEU A 3 11.78 -13.29 -7.72
N THR A 4 11.21 -13.14 -6.55
CA THR A 4 10.19 -14.07 -6.07
C THR A 4 8.84 -13.46 -6.41
N THR A 5 8.12 -14.06 -7.34
CA THR A 5 6.77 -13.65 -7.69
C THR A 5 5.82 -14.73 -7.22
N THR A 6 4.98 -14.41 -6.26
CA THR A 6 3.85 -15.24 -5.84
C THR A 6 2.58 -14.50 -6.23
N VAL A 7 1.83 -15.02 -7.18
CA VAL A 7 0.55 -14.43 -7.58
C VAL A 7 -0.52 -14.94 -6.61
N PRO A 8 -1.05 -14.08 -5.72
CA PRO A 8 -2.13 -14.48 -4.82
C PRO A 8 -3.45 -14.66 -5.60
N LEU A 9 -4.38 -15.42 -5.02
CA LEU A 9 -5.75 -15.44 -5.52
C LEU A 9 -6.32 -14.00 -5.46
N ASN A 10 -6.84 -13.54 -6.59
CA ASN A 10 -7.38 -12.19 -6.71
C ASN A 10 -8.87 -12.25 -7.02
N THR A 11 -9.70 -11.84 -6.05
CA THR A 11 -11.17 -11.75 -6.16
C THR A 11 -11.66 -10.31 -6.26
N MET A 12 -10.75 -9.38 -6.51
CA MET A 12 -10.97 -7.92 -6.45
C MET A 12 -12.25 -7.44 -7.14
N LEU A 13 -12.54 -7.91 -8.35
CA LEU A 13 -13.74 -7.47 -9.08
C LEU A 13 -15.03 -8.04 -8.46
N ALA A 14 -15.02 -9.30 -8.05
CA ALA A 14 -16.18 -9.90 -7.38
C ALA A 14 -16.44 -9.25 -6.00
N ASP A 15 -15.37 -8.94 -5.28
CA ASP A 15 -15.46 -8.23 -3.99
C ASP A 15 -15.96 -6.79 -4.19
N LEU A 16 -15.56 -6.14 -5.31
CA LEU A 16 -16.06 -4.83 -5.69
C LEU A 16 -17.56 -4.83 -5.98
N ASP A 17 -18.03 -5.80 -6.77
CA ASP A 17 -19.45 -5.98 -7.07
C ASP A 17 -20.26 -6.12 -5.78
N GLU A 18 -19.78 -6.93 -4.82
CA GLU A 18 -20.47 -7.12 -3.54
C GLU A 18 -20.46 -5.85 -2.67
N ALA A 19 -19.37 -5.11 -2.63
CA ALA A 19 -19.28 -3.85 -1.89
C ALA A 19 -20.28 -2.82 -2.43
N VAL A 20 -20.31 -2.63 -3.76
CA VAL A 20 -21.25 -1.69 -4.42
C VAL A 20 -22.70 -2.17 -4.29
N ARG A 21 -22.97 -3.47 -4.41
CA ARG A 21 -24.29 -4.05 -4.17
C ARG A 21 -24.77 -3.74 -2.76
N SER A 22 -23.94 -3.98 -1.77
CA SER A 22 -24.25 -3.75 -0.36
C SER A 22 -24.50 -2.28 -0.08
N LEU A 23 -23.70 -1.37 -0.64
CA LEU A 23 -23.88 0.07 -0.53
C LEU A 23 -25.25 0.48 -1.09
N LEU A 24 -25.52 0.12 -2.34
CA LEU A 24 -26.78 0.51 -2.99
C LEU A 24 -28.00 -0.08 -2.29
N ARG A 25 -27.99 -1.36 -1.92
CA ARG A 25 -29.11 -1.99 -1.18
C ARG A 25 -29.36 -1.26 0.13
N ARG A 26 -28.32 -1.00 0.92
CA ARG A 26 -28.42 -0.30 2.21
C ARG A 26 -29.07 1.08 2.05
N GLU A 27 -28.57 1.87 1.10
CA GLU A 27 -29.00 3.26 0.94
C GLU A 27 -30.38 3.35 0.23
N LEU A 28 -30.66 2.50 -0.74
CA LEU A 28 -31.95 2.47 -1.42
C LEU A 28 -33.10 2.13 -0.44
N VAL A 29 -32.91 1.14 0.43
CA VAL A 29 -33.90 0.80 1.47
C VAL A 29 -34.14 1.96 2.43
N ARG A 30 -33.08 2.69 2.84
CA ARG A 30 -33.22 3.89 3.69
C ARG A 30 -34.07 4.98 3.07
N HIS A 31 -34.13 5.03 1.74
CA HIS A 31 -34.89 6.03 1.00
C HIS A 31 -36.23 5.52 0.43
N GLY A 32 -36.71 4.37 0.93
CA GLY A 32 -38.03 3.83 0.58
C GLY A 32 -38.08 3.06 -0.74
N PHE A 33 -36.92 2.69 -1.32
CA PHE A 33 -36.83 1.81 -2.49
C PHE A 33 -36.64 0.34 -2.05
N GLU A 34 -37.64 -0.18 -1.37
CA GLU A 34 -37.63 -1.57 -0.93
C GLU A 34 -37.87 -2.53 -2.10
N GLY A 35 -37.25 -3.72 -2.05
CA GLY A 35 -37.44 -4.75 -3.08
C GLY A 35 -36.75 -4.47 -4.41
N VAL A 36 -35.89 -3.45 -4.50
CA VAL A 36 -35.04 -3.20 -5.67
C VAL A 36 -33.88 -4.21 -5.68
N GLU A 37 -33.74 -4.92 -6.78
CA GLU A 37 -32.62 -5.82 -7.01
C GLU A 37 -31.41 -5.04 -7.54
N VAL A 38 -30.19 -5.41 -7.11
CA VAL A 38 -28.93 -4.86 -7.61
C VAL A 38 -28.11 -5.98 -8.23
N VAL A 39 -27.87 -5.89 -9.54
CA VAL A 39 -27.25 -6.95 -10.36
C VAL A 39 -26.13 -6.40 -11.24
N PHE A 40 -25.31 -7.31 -11.81
CA PHE A 40 -24.12 -6.97 -12.62
C PHE A 40 -24.12 -7.73 -13.96
N GLU A 41 -25.27 -7.77 -14.59
CA GLU A 41 -25.51 -8.55 -15.80
C GLU A 41 -25.29 -7.72 -17.08
N ALA A 42 -25.03 -8.39 -18.20
CA ALA A 42 -25.06 -7.73 -19.50
C ALA A 42 -26.51 -7.35 -19.83
N PRO A 43 -26.80 -6.06 -20.10
CA PRO A 43 -28.17 -5.58 -20.30
C PRO A 43 -28.70 -5.91 -21.72
N THR A 44 -28.77 -7.22 -22.04
CA THR A 44 -29.32 -7.69 -23.31
C THR A 44 -30.84 -7.57 -23.34
N LYS A 45 -31.42 -7.69 -24.54
CA LYS A 45 -32.85 -7.66 -24.70
C LYS A 45 -33.55 -8.83 -23.99
N GLU A 46 -32.96 -10.02 -24.06
CA GLU A 46 -33.47 -11.24 -23.39
C GLU A 46 -33.43 -11.08 -21.88
N TRP A 47 -32.30 -10.62 -21.35
CA TRP A 47 -32.15 -10.35 -19.93
C TRP A 47 -33.18 -9.33 -19.42
N SER A 48 -33.33 -8.20 -20.13
CA SER A 48 -34.28 -7.17 -19.71
C SER A 48 -35.74 -7.63 -19.73
N ALA A 49 -36.09 -8.53 -20.64
CA ALA A 49 -37.44 -9.14 -20.69
C ALA A 49 -37.70 -10.14 -19.56
N SER A 50 -36.69 -10.69 -18.91
CA SER A 50 -36.79 -11.64 -17.81
C SER A 50 -37.00 -10.99 -16.45
N LEU A 51 -36.83 -9.66 -16.34
CA LEU A 51 -36.90 -8.95 -15.07
C LEU A 51 -38.35 -8.98 -14.50
N SER A 52 -38.44 -9.39 -13.25
CA SER A 52 -39.73 -9.48 -12.51
C SER A 52 -39.88 -8.39 -11.44
N ALA A 53 -38.79 -7.78 -11.00
CA ALA A 53 -38.73 -6.75 -9.97
C ALA A 53 -38.04 -5.48 -10.47
N PRO A 54 -38.27 -4.34 -9.83
CA PRO A 54 -37.44 -3.16 -10.05
C PRO A 54 -35.96 -3.47 -9.86
N THR A 55 -35.12 -3.14 -10.83
CA THR A 55 -33.72 -3.56 -10.85
C THR A 55 -32.77 -2.40 -11.16
N VAL A 56 -31.71 -2.28 -10.39
CA VAL A 56 -30.53 -1.48 -10.74
C VAL A 56 -29.46 -2.42 -11.27
N ASN A 57 -29.02 -2.19 -12.51
CA ASN A 57 -27.97 -2.99 -13.12
C ASN A 57 -26.69 -2.16 -13.29
N LEU A 58 -25.56 -2.73 -12.86
CA LEU A 58 -24.22 -2.15 -13.03
C LEU A 58 -23.41 -3.08 -13.93
N PHE A 59 -23.40 -2.83 -15.21
CA PHE A 59 -22.63 -3.64 -16.14
C PHE A 59 -21.19 -3.13 -16.25
N LEU A 60 -20.22 -3.95 -15.84
CA LEU A 60 -18.80 -3.66 -16.02
C LEU A 60 -18.46 -3.77 -17.51
N TYR A 61 -18.18 -2.64 -18.15
CA TYR A 61 -17.92 -2.60 -19.60
C TYR A 61 -16.48 -2.30 -19.96
N ASP A 62 -15.70 -1.79 -19.01
CA ASP A 62 -14.30 -1.44 -19.28
C ASP A 62 -13.45 -1.56 -18.01
N LEU A 63 -12.19 -1.96 -18.20
CA LEU A 63 -11.20 -2.06 -17.14
C LEU A 63 -9.87 -1.52 -17.69
N ARG A 64 -9.42 -0.37 -17.20
CA ARG A 64 -8.23 0.33 -17.68
C ARG A 64 -7.28 0.70 -16.55
N GLU A 65 -6.00 0.86 -16.89
CA GLU A 65 -5.04 1.43 -15.95
C GLU A 65 -5.40 2.89 -15.64
N ALA A 66 -5.46 3.21 -14.34
CA ALA A 66 -5.64 4.57 -13.84
C ALA A 66 -4.31 5.33 -13.90
N VAL A 67 -3.97 5.85 -15.08
CA VAL A 67 -2.65 6.45 -15.37
C VAL A 67 -2.34 7.63 -14.47
N ASP A 68 -3.36 8.44 -14.12
CA ASP A 68 -3.22 9.63 -13.26
C ASP A 68 -2.84 9.28 -11.81
N HIS A 69 -2.99 8.01 -11.42
CA HIS A 69 -2.75 7.51 -10.06
C HIS A 69 -1.69 6.41 -10.04
N ARG A 70 -0.79 6.38 -11.01
CA ARG A 70 0.26 5.37 -11.11
C ARG A 70 1.36 5.63 -10.08
N PRO A 71 1.51 4.82 -9.04
CA PRO A 71 2.65 4.93 -8.15
C PRO A 71 3.89 4.45 -8.88
N VAL A 72 4.95 5.26 -8.87
CA VAL A 72 6.21 4.99 -9.60
C VAL A 72 7.26 4.36 -8.69
N GLU A 73 7.20 4.63 -7.39
CA GLU A 73 8.24 4.25 -6.44
C GLU A 73 7.95 2.90 -5.80
N TRP A 74 8.98 2.07 -5.75
CA TRP A 74 8.93 0.81 -5.00
C TRP A 74 8.90 1.10 -3.51
N ALA A 75 7.96 0.49 -2.79
CA ALA A 75 7.88 0.61 -1.35
C ALA A 75 8.94 -0.28 -0.70
N SER A 76 9.80 0.30 0.13
CA SER A 76 10.74 -0.47 0.94
C SER A 76 10.05 -0.94 2.21
N ARG A 77 9.88 -2.25 2.35
CA ARG A 77 9.40 -2.88 3.59
C ARG A 77 10.55 -3.62 4.25
N ARG A 78 10.66 -3.46 5.55
CA ARG A 78 11.64 -4.18 6.34
C ARG A 78 10.98 -5.29 7.12
N GLN A 79 11.51 -6.49 6.97
CA GLN A 79 11.04 -7.66 7.70
C GLN A 79 12.24 -8.55 8.06
N ASN A 80 12.37 -8.90 9.34
CA ASN A 80 13.43 -9.78 9.84
C ASN A 80 14.87 -9.32 9.51
N GLY A 81 15.15 -8.02 9.60
CA GLY A 81 16.49 -7.46 9.33
C GLY A 81 16.90 -7.43 7.85
N ARG A 82 15.98 -7.71 6.94
CA ARG A 82 16.19 -7.64 5.50
C ARG A 82 15.27 -6.59 4.89
N THR A 83 15.78 -5.83 3.93
CA THR A 83 14.98 -4.89 3.18
C THR A 83 14.37 -5.60 1.98
N ARG A 84 13.03 -5.56 1.88
CA ARG A 84 12.29 -6.01 0.71
C ARG A 84 11.75 -4.79 -0.01
N GLU A 85 11.94 -4.75 -1.30
CA GLU A 85 11.24 -3.79 -2.15
C GLU A 85 10.03 -4.48 -2.75
N VAL A 86 8.86 -3.89 -2.48
CA VAL A 86 7.57 -4.35 -2.98
C VAL A 86 7.20 -3.46 -4.15
N ARG A 87 6.87 -4.08 -5.27
CA ARG A 87 6.35 -3.34 -6.41
C ARG A 87 5.03 -2.68 -6.04
N PRO A 88 4.82 -1.40 -6.40
CA PRO A 88 3.54 -0.74 -6.13
C PRO A 88 2.38 -1.45 -6.82
N PRO A 89 1.16 -1.38 -6.26
CA PRO A 89 -0.02 -1.98 -6.86
C PRO A 89 -0.35 -1.35 -8.21
N LEU A 90 -0.88 -2.15 -9.12
CA LEU A 90 -1.44 -1.64 -10.36
C LEU A 90 -2.80 -1.00 -10.06
N ARG A 91 -2.93 0.29 -10.34
CA ARG A 91 -4.20 1.01 -10.19
C ARG A 91 -5.05 0.82 -11.45
N MET A 92 -6.29 0.37 -11.27
CA MET A 92 -7.22 0.09 -12.35
C MET A 92 -8.51 0.88 -12.13
N ASP A 93 -9.04 1.47 -13.19
CA ASP A 93 -10.38 2.05 -13.25
C ASP A 93 -11.36 1.01 -13.79
N ALA A 94 -12.25 0.55 -12.93
CA ALA A 94 -13.37 -0.31 -13.30
C ALA A 94 -14.57 0.58 -13.65
N SER A 95 -15.03 0.53 -14.91
CA SER A 95 -16.09 1.38 -15.44
C SER A 95 -17.38 0.61 -15.60
N PHE A 96 -18.43 1.09 -14.94
CA PHE A 96 -19.76 0.48 -14.95
C PHE A 96 -20.78 1.38 -15.66
N ALA A 97 -21.59 0.79 -16.52
CA ALA A 97 -22.81 1.39 -17.03
C ALA A 97 -23.95 1.07 -16.06
N VAL A 98 -24.42 2.10 -15.33
CA VAL A 98 -25.49 1.94 -14.32
C VAL A 98 -26.83 2.31 -14.92
N THR A 99 -27.79 1.40 -14.87
CA THR A 99 -29.14 1.55 -15.43
C THR A 99 -30.19 1.15 -14.42
N ALA A 100 -31.36 1.80 -14.50
CA ALA A 100 -32.52 1.42 -13.72
C ALA A 100 -33.58 0.79 -14.64
N TRP A 101 -34.28 -0.23 -14.16
CA TRP A 101 -35.27 -1.03 -14.90
C TRP A 101 -36.52 -1.18 -14.05
N THR A 102 -37.60 -0.62 -14.51
CA THR A 102 -38.96 -0.72 -13.90
C THR A 102 -40.02 -0.86 -14.98
N ARG A 103 -41.25 -1.03 -14.60
CA ARG A 103 -42.36 -1.12 -15.55
C ARG A 103 -42.74 0.26 -16.13
N GLU A 104 -42.61 1.30 -15.33
CA GLU A 104 -42.99 2.67 -15.67
C GLU A 104 -41.74 3.55 -15.81
N VAL A 105 -41.65 4.32 -16.87
CA VAL A 105 -40.50 5.22 -17.15
C VAL A 105 -40.29 6.25 -16.02
N GLN A 106 -41.39 6.73 -15.41
CA GLN A 106 -41.29 7.69 -14.32
C GLN A 106 -40.59 7.08 -13.09
N ASP A 107 -40.83 5.82 -12.80
CA ASP A 107 -40.19 5.12 -11.70
C ASP A 107 -38.73 4.79 -12.02
N GLU A 108 -38.41 4.53 -13.29
CA GLU A 108 -37.01 4.43 -13.72
C GLU A 108 -36.23 5.72 -13.44
N HIS A 109 -36.79 6.87 -13.81
CA HIS A 109 -36.14 8.16 -13.59
C HIS A 109 -35.99 8.47 -12.10
N ARG A 110 -36.97 8.13 -11.26
CA ARG A 110 -36.90 8.29 -9.80
C ARG A 110 -35.80 7.40 -9.22
N LEU A 111 -35.78 6.13 -9.60
CA LEU A 111 -34.79 5.18 -9.13
C LEU A 111 -33.36 5.57 -9.57
N LEU A 112 -33.19 5.93 -10.86
CA LEU A 112 -31.89 6.34 -11.38
C LEU A 112 -31.38 7.63 -10.71
N SER A 113 -32.29 8.57 -10.42
CA SER A 113 -31.95 9.80 -9.70
C SER A 113 -31.48 9.51 -8.26
N GLN A 114 -32.16 8.55 -7.58
CA GLN A 114 -31.74 8.15 -6.24
C GLN A 114 -30.38 7.42 -6.25
N VAL A 115 -30.18 6.53 -7.23
CA VAL A 115 -28.88 5.85 -7.42
C VAL A 115 -27.77 6.87 -7.67
N LEU A 116 -28.02 7.87 -8.51
CA LEU A 116 -27.04 8.95 -8.74
C LEU A 116 -26.70 9.68 -7.43
N ALA A 117 -27.71 10.03 -6.63
CA ALA A 117 -27.50 10.71 -5.36
C ALA A 117 -26.67 9.85 -4.37
N VAL A 118 -26.97 8.56 -4.29
CA VAL A 118 -26.21 7.62 -3.45
C VAL A 118 -24.75 7.51 -3.92
N LEU A 119 -24.53 7.21 -5.19
CA LEU A 119 -23.17 7.03 -5.71
C LEU A 119 -22.33 8.31 -5.62
N TYR A 120 -22.96 9.47 -5.77
CA TYR A 120 -22.28 10.76 -5.61
C TYR A 120 -21.96 11.10 -4.15
N ALA A 121 -22.80 10.65 -3.21
CA ALA A 121 -22.58 10.87 -1.77
C ALA A 121 -21.40 10.07 -1.19
N PHE A 122 -20.97 9.02 -1.88
CA PHE A 122 -19.86 8.16 -1.45
C PHE A 122 -18.69 8.24 -2.46
N PRO A 123 -17.85 9.29 -2.39
CA PRO A 123 -16.69 9.44 -3.28
C PRO A 123 -15.62 8.37 -3.02
N GLU A 124 -15.73 7.66 -1.91
CA GLU A 124 -14.92 6.49 -1.54
C GLU A 124 -15.85 5.40 -1.04
N LEU A 125 -15.53 4.14 -1.38
CA LEU A 125 -16.28 3.01 -0.84
C LEU A 125 -15.98 2.82 0.66
N PRO A 126 -17.04 2.75 1.51
CA PRO A 126 -16.87 2.58 2.95
C PRO A 126 -16.13 1.29 3.31
N ALA A 127 -15.13 1.40 4.19
CA ALA A 127 -14.28 0.28 4.57
C ALA A 127 -15.06 -0.92 5.15
N GLU A 128 -16.17 -0.64 5.85
CA GLU A 128 -17.03 -1.65 6.45
C GLU A 128 -17.79 -2.52 5.42
N LEU A 129 -17.84 -2.09 4.16
CA LEU A 129 -18.47 -2.85 3.07
C LEU A 129 -17.48 -3.67 2.26
N LEU A 130 -16.18 -3.50 2.52
CA LEU A 130 -15.15 -4.22 1.80
C LEU A 130 -14.99 -5.64 2.35
N SER A 131 -14.83 -6.60 1.46
CA SER A 131 -14.62 -8.02 1.77
C SER A 131 -13.46 -8.59 0.94
N GLY A 132 -13.09 -9.84 1.21
CA GLY A 132 -12.12 -10.61 0.44
C GLY A 132 -10.79 -9.88 0.23
N THR A 133 -10.34 -9.84 -1.02
CA THR A 133 -9.08 -9.18 -1.41
C THR A 133 -9.10 -7.68 -1.12
N LEU A 134 -10.26 -7.02 -1.25
CA LEU A 134 -10.36 -5.58 -0.98
C LEU A 134 -10.26 -5.24 0.51
N ALA A 135 -10.70 -6.12 1.41
CA ALA A 135 -10.59 -5.93 2.86
C ALA A 135 -9.17 -6.17 3.38
N THR A 136 -8.42 -7.08 2.74
CA THR A 136 -7.06 -7.44 3.15
C THR A 136 -5.98 -6.56 2.55
N ARG A 137 -6.35 -5.49 1.87
CA ARG A 137 -5.41 -4.56 1.25
C ARG A 137 -4.38 -4.07 2.26
N VAL A 138 -3.14 -4.26 1.91
CA VAL A 138 -1.99 -3.84 2.72
C VAL A 138 -1.72 -2.35 2.56
N ASP A 139 -2.29 -1.73 1.52
CA ASP A 139 -1.97 -0.37 1.11
C ASP A 139 -3.11 0.60 1.44
N ILE A 140 -2.97 1.27 2.58
CA ILE A 140 -3.91 2.29 3.06
C ILE A 140 -3.79 3.58 2.21
N ASP A 141 -2.66 3.77 1.51
CA ASP A 141 -2.35 5.00 0.77
C ASP A 141 -3.16 5.15 -0.53
N TYR A 142 -3.87 4.10 -0.96
CA TYR A 142 -4.65 4.10 -2.19
C TYR A 142 -6.13 3.76 -1.93
N PRO A 143 -6.96 4.71 -1.50
CA PRO A 143 -8.38 4.48 -1.26
C PRO A 143 -9.12 4.05 -2.53
N LEU A 144 -10.26 3.36 -2.35
CA LEU A 144 -11.18 2.99 -3.42
C LEU A 144 -12.03 4.20 -3.79
N THR A 145 -11.46 5.09 -4.59
CA THR A 145 -12.14 6.31 -5.02
C THR A 145 -13.15 6.03 -6.10
N THR A 146 -14.27 6.76 -6.08
CA THR A 146 -15.35 6.61 -7.04
C THR A 146 -15.64 7.91 -7.77
N ARG A 147 -16.12 7.79 -9.00
CA ARG A 147 -16.52 8.92 -9.84
C ARG A 147 -17.81 8.59 -10.57
N VAL A 148 -18.74 9.55 -10.64
CA VAL A 148 -20.03 9.41 -11.31
C VAL A 148 -20.18 10.49 -12.37
N GLY A 149 -20.72 10.13 -13.53
CA GLY A 149 -21.14 11.07 -14.57
C GLY A 149 -20.01 11.69 -15.39
N GLN A 150 -18.80 11.13 -15.35
CA GLN A 150 -17.63 11.67 -16.07
C GLN A 150 -17.35 10.97 -17.41
N ALA A 151 -18.30 10.26 -17.97
CA ALA A 151 -18.06 9.53 -19.19
C ALA A 151 -17.80 10.43 -20.40
N LYS A 152 -16.90 9.97 -21.24
CA LYS A 152 -16.80 10.46 -22.62
C LYS A 152 -18.09 10.07 -23.34
N THR A 153 -18.73 11.07 -23.94
CA THR A 153 -20.02 10.91 -24.63
C THR A 153 -19.91 10.10 -25.93
N ASP A 154 -18.70 9.90 -26.43
CA ASP A 154 -18.44 9.23 -27.69
C ASP A 154 -18.58 7.71 -27.54
N GLY A 155 -19.40 7.08 -28.38
CA GLY A 155 -19.52 5.62 -28.46
C GLY A 155 -20.65 4.98 -27.65
N LYS A 156 -21.51 5.73 -26.93
CA LYS A 156 -22.63 5.11 -26.17
C LYS A 156 -23.59 4.33 -27.08
N ALA A 157 -23.90 4.84 -28.27
CA ALA A 157 -24.77 4.13 -29.21
C ALA A 157 -24.14 2.81 -29.69
N ASP A 158 -22.84 2.83 -29.98
CA ASP A 158 -22.09 1.64 -30.40
C ASP A 158 -22.02 0.60 -29.27
N PHE A 159 -21.83 1.07 -28.04
CA PHE A 159 -21.86 0.22 -26.85
C PHE A 159 -23.22 -0.53 -26.72
N TRP A 160 -24.34 0.21 -26.77
CA TRP A 160 -25.67 -0.42 -26.67
C TRP A 160 -25.96 -1.37 -27.81
N SER A 161 -25.51 -1.04 -29.03
CA SER A 161 -25.61 -1.92 -30.20
C SER A 161 -24.79 -3.20 -30.02
N ALA A 162 -23.57 -3.08 -29.50
CA ALA A 162 -22.66 -4.21 -29.28
C ALA A 162 -23.18 -5.19 -28.21
N VAL A 163 -23.83 -4.68 -27.16
CA VAL A 163 -24.43 -5.51 -26.09
C VAL A 163 -25.76 -6.15 -26.52
N GLY A 164 -26.33 -5.71 -27.68
CA GLY A 164 -27.64 -6.20 -28.14
C GLY A 164 -28.81 -5.65 -27.34
N GLY A 165 -28.57 -4.58 -26.57
CA GLY A 165 -29.56 -3.89 -25.76
C GLY A 165 -30.25 -2.75 -26.49
N GLN A 166 -31.29 -2.21 -25.87
CA GLN A 166 -31.92 -0.96 -26.30
C GLN A 166 -31.22 0.23 -25.67
N TYR A 167 -31.00 1.31 -26.42
CA TYR A 167 -30.43 2.54 -25.90
C TYR A 167 -31.28 3.07 -24.72
N LYS A 168 -30.63 3.25 -23.58
CA LYS A 168 -31.29 3.61 -22.32
C LYS A 168 -30.47 4.67 -21.57
N ALA A 169 -31.13 5.51 -20.78
CA ALA A 169 -30.45 6.42 -19.87
C ALA A 169 -29.55 5.63 -18.91
N SER A 170 -28.28 5.95 -18.86
CA SER A 170 -27.29 5.30 -18.03
C SER A 170 -26.38 6.31 -17.35
N LEU A 171 -25.95 6.00 -16.15
CA LEU A 171 -24.87 6.71 -15.46
C LEU A 171 -23.59 5.94 -15.69
N ASP A 172 -22.50 6.65 -15.91
CA ASP A 172 -21.17 6.06 -15.88
C ASP A 172 -20.64 6.15 -14.45
N TYR A 173 -20.28 5.03 -13.88
CA TYR A 173 -19.70 4.92 -12.55
C TYR A 173 -18.35 4.25 -12.65
N VAL A 174 -17.32 4.92 -12.16
CA VAL A 174 -15.94 4.45 -12.24
C VAL A 174 -15.40 4.29 -10.84
N VAL A 175 -14.83 3.13 -10.54
CA VAL A 175 -14.18 2.83 -9.27
C VAL A 175 -12.71 2.53 -9.51
N SER A 176 -11.83 3.30 -8.86
CA SER A 176 -10.39 3.05 -8.93
C SER A 176 -9.99 2.02 -7.87
N VAL A 177 -9.54 0.86 -8.32
CA VAL A 177 -9.14 -0.27 -7.48
C VAL A 177 -7.64 -0.57 -7.62
N SER A 178 -7.06 -1.22 -6.62
CA SER A 178 -5.66 -1.64 -6.64
C SER A 178 -5.55 -3.15 -6.83
N CYS A 179 -4.74 -3.56 -7.80
CA CYS A 179 -4.35 -4.95 -7.98
C CYS A 179 -2.92 -5.15 -7.47
N GLU A 180 -2.75 -5.95 -6.43
CA GLU A 180 -1.45 -6.26 -5.86
C GLU A 180 -0.65 -7.17 -6.80
N PRO A 181 0.59 -6.81 -7.16
CA PRO A 181 1.37 -7.60 -8.11
C PRO A 181 1.96 -8.88 -7.50
N GLY A 182 2.00 -9.00 -6.18
CA GLY A 182 2.64 -10.12 -5.49
C GLY A 182 4.15 -10.27 -5.78
N THR A 183 4.78 -9.22 -6.33
CA THR A 183 6.19 -9.24 -6.70
C THR A 183 7.01 -8.53 -5.64
N GLU A 184 7.89 -9.28 -4.99
CA GLU A 184 8.85 -8.77 -4.02
C GLU A 184 10.28 -9.01 -4.49
N VAL A 185 11.15 -8.03 -4.28
CA VAL A 185 12.59 -8.15 -4.51
C VAL A 185 13.29 -8.07 -3.17
N GLU A 186 13.91 -9.17 -2.77
CA GLU A 186 14.76 -9.14 -1.59
C GLU A 186 16.07 -8.43 -1.95
N ARG A 187 16.29 -7.25 -1.41
CA ARG A 187 17.58 -6.58 -1.44
C ARG A 187 18.48 -7.27 -0.43
N GLY A 188 19.78 -7.32 -0.73
CA GLY A 188 20.77 -7.92 0.18
C GLY A 188 20.75 -7.31 1.59
N PRO A 189 21.59 -7.79 2.48
CA PRO A 189 21.69 -7.24 3.84
C PRO A 189 21.94 -5.73 3.77
N ASP A 190 21.39 -5.02 4.74
CA ASP A 190 21.57 -3.58 4.83
C ASP A 190 23.03 -3.19 4.79
N VAL A 191 23.33 -2.10 4.11
CA VAL A 191 24.67 -1.50 4.18
C VAL A 191 24.85 -0.94 5.59
N ARG A 192 25.65 -1.62 6.40
CA ARG A 192 25.92 -1.23 7.79
C ARG A 192 27.17 -0.41 7.94
N THR A 193 28.08 -0.47 6.97
CA THR A 193 29.32 0.29 6.98
C THR A 193 29.60 0.84 5.59
N GLN A 194 29.96 2.12 5.54
CA GLN A 194 30.40 2.83 4.34
C GLN A 194 31.78 3.41 4.58
N THR A 195 32.74 3.15 3.68
CA THR A 195 34.05 3.78 3.68
C THR A 195 34.05 4.96 2.71
N VAL A 196 34.42 6.14 3.21
CA VAL A 196 34.55 7.33 2.39
C VAL A 196 36.05 7.65 2.30
N ARG A 197 36.59 7.59 1.09
CA ARG A 197 37.96 7.99 0.80
C ARG A 197 37.94 9.32 0.09
N ALA A 198 38.57 10.35 0.68
CA ALA A 198 38.74 11.65 0.07
C ALA A 198 40.20 11.85 -0.26
N ARG A 199 40.46 12.23 -1.53
CA ARG A 199 41.81 12.57 -2.01
C ARG A 199 41.82 14.04 -2.50
N LEU A 200 42.53 14.88 -1.80
CA LEU A 200 42.77 16.25 -2.22
C LEU A 200 44.00 16.28 -3.13
N THR A 201 43.81 16.68 -4.39
CA THR A 201 44.87 16.90 -5.36
C THR A 201 45.25 18.40 -5.33
N GLY A 202 46.35 18.73 -4.64
CA GLY A 202 46.91 20.07 -4.50
C GLY A 202 48.40 19.97 -4.10
N ALA A 203 49.03 21.03 -3.62
CA ALA A 203 50.46 21.09 -3.28
C ALA A 203 50.95 20.10 -2.19
N GLY A 204 50.10 19.17 -1.78
CA GLY A 204 50.39 18.00 -0.95
C GLY A 204 49.25 16.99 -1.13
N VAL A 205 49.56 15.70 -1.30
CA VAL A 205 48.56 14.64 -1.36
C VAL A 205 48.14 14.34 0.06
N HIS A 206 46.93 14.81 0.45
CA HIS A 206 46.28 14.38 1.69
C HIS A 206 45.20 13.37 1.34
N GLU A 207 45.38 12.13 1.77
CA GLU A 207 44.40 11.06 1.69
C GLU A 207 43.79 10.87 3.08
N SER A 208 42.49 11.04 3.21
CA SER A 208 41.77 10.77 4.43
C SER A 208 40.76 9.66 4.17
N GLU A 209 40.77 8.67 5.04
CA GLU A 209 39.79 7.59 5.03
C GLU A 209 38.98 7.68 6.31
N THR A 210 37.68 7.87 6.16
CA THR A 210 36.70 7.87 7.27
C THR A 210 35.63 6.87 6.99
N HIS A 211 35.08 6.32 8.05
CA HIS A 211 34.03 5.32 7.96
C HIS A 211 32.74 5.80 8.61
N ARG A 212 31.63 5.36 8.04
CA ARG A 212 30.31 5.46 8.64
C ARG A 212 29.88 4.05 9.02
N SER A 213 29.42 3.86 10.22
CA SER A 213 28.95 2.56 10.67
C SER A 213 27.74 2.73 11.58
N GLY A 214 26.92 1.71 11.68
CA GLY A 214 25.69 1.75 12.47
C GLY A 214 25.20 0.38 12.83
N GLY A 215 23.99 0.35 13.36
CA GLY A 215 23.32 -0.87 13.79
C GLY A 215 21.88 -0.60 14.22
N VAL A 216 21.30 -1.57 14.92
CA VAL A 216 19.96 -1.51 15.47
C VAL A 216 20.02 -1.67 16.98
N VAL A 217 19.17 -0.92 17.70
CA VAL A 217 18.95 -1.13 19.13
C VAL A 217 17.55 -1.72 19.31
N ALA A 218 17.48 -2.85 20.01
CA ALA A 218 16.24 -3.53 20.34
C ALA A 218 16.09 -3.68 21.86
N ASP A 219 14.88 -3.95 22.31
CA ASP A 219 14.60 -4.39 23.68
C ASP A 219 14.91 -5.90 23.86
N GLY A 220 14.65 -6.42 25.09
CA GLY A 220 14.85 -7.83 25.42
C GLY A 220 13.97 -8.80 24.62
N ASP A 221 12.87 -8.33 24.05
CA ASP A 221 11.93 -9.11 23.24
C ASP A 221 12.23 -9.02 21.73
N GLY A 222 13.24 -8.21 21.36
CA GLY A 222 13.69 -8.05 19.97
C GLY A 222 12.96 -6.95 19.19
N HIS A 223 12.12 -6.12 19.85
CA HIS A 223 11.48 -4.99 19.21
C HIS A 223 12.44 -3.80 19.11
N PRO A 224 12.46 -3.09 17.96
CA PRO A 224 13.31 -1.92 17.81
C PRO A 224 12.88 -0.79 18.74
N VAL A 225 13.85 -0.09 19.34
CA VAL A 225 13.59 1.02 20.27
C VAL A 225 14.06 2.33 19.68
N ALA A 226 13.13 3.28 19.51
CA ALA A 226 13.40 4.63 19.04
C ALA A 226 13.93 5.53 20.17
N GLY A 227 14.69 6.59 19.81
CA GLY A 227 15.16 7.61 20.73
C GLY A 227 16.26 7.14 21.70
N VAL A 228 16.85 5.98 21.47
CA VAL A 228 17.99 5.49 22.24
C VAL A 228 19.24 6.28 21.88
N TRP A 229 19.90 6.82 22.88
CA TRP A 229 21.20 7.47 22.68
C TRP A 229 22.31 6.42 22.56
N VAL A 230 23.04 6.44 21.44
CA VAL A 230 24.13 5.52 21.15
C VAL A 230 25.42 6.31 20.98
N ALA A 231 26.50 5.88 21.61
CA ALA A 231 27.77 6.59 21.55
C ALA A 231 28.99 5.66 21.49
N VAL A 232 30.06 6.20 20.91
CA VAL A 232 31.44 5.74 21.06
C VAL A 232 32.18 6.79 21.91
N PRO A 233 32.22 6.63 23.26
CA PRO A 233 32.68 7.67 24.16
C PRO A 233 34.14 8.08 23.93
N THR A 234 35.01 7.15 23.54
CA THR A 234 36.44 7.40 23.27
C THR A 234 36.68 8.32 22.06
N LEU A 235 35.69 8.42 21.15
CA LEU A 235 35.75 9.23 19.97
C LEU A 235 34.85 10.48 20.04
N GLY A 236 34.02 10.59 21.09
CA GLY A 236 33.04 11.66 21.20
C GLY A 236 31.97 11.61 20.09
N ARG A 237 31.73 10.45 19.51
CA ARG A 237 30.70 10.26 18.47
C ARG A 237 29.44 9.69 19.08
N PHE A 238 28.30 10.25 18.70
CA PHE A 238 26.99 9.81 19.20
C PHE A 238 25.88 10.02 18.15
N ALA A 239 24.80 9.27 18.29
CA ALA A 239 23.56 9.39 17.50
C ALA A 239 22.36 8.93 18.34
N ALA A 240 21.17 9.33 17.94
CA ALA A 240 19.92 8.75 18.47
C ALA A 240 19.35 7.75 17.48
N THR A 241 18.65 6.72 17.96
CA THR A 241 17.95 5.78 17.11
C THR A 241 16.69 6.40 16.51
N ASP A 242 16.38 6.04 15.26
CA ASP A 242 15.14 6.37 14.57
C ASP A 242 13.97 5.47 15.01
N GLY A 243 12.79 5.61 14.33
CA GLY A 243 11.59 4.82 14.61
C GLY A 243 11.77 3.31 14.46
N ASP A 244 12.76 2.89 13.67
CA ASP A 244 13.12 1.48 13.44
C ASP A 244 14.27 1.01 14.36
N GLY A 245 14.59 1.78 15.40
CA GLY A 245 15.68 1.49 16.33
C GLY A 245 17.08 1.61 15.75
N ARG A 246 17.25 2.30 14.62
CA ARG A 246 18.53 2.39 13.90
C ARG A 246 19.33 3.61 14.32
N PHE A 247 20.64 3.44 14.37
CA PHE A 247 21.58 4.52 14.55
C PHE A 247 22.67 4.48 13.48
N ARG A 248 23.27 5.64 13.23
CA ARG A 248 24.44 5.81 12.36
C ARG A 248 25.42 6.74 13.02
N LEU A 249 26.67 6.31 13.08
CA LEU A 249 27.82 7.08 13.56
C LEU A 249 28.71 7.41 12.37
N ASP A 250 29.04 8.66 12.23
CA ASP A 250 29.90 9.19 11.16
C ASP A 250 31.33 9.44 11.67
N ASP A 251 32.28 9.58 10.75
CA ASP A 251 33.69 9.92 11.00
C ASP A 251 34.39 9.00 12.01
N LEU A 252 34.23 7.71 11.80
CA LEU A 252 34.89 6.71 12.61
C LEU A 252 36.23 6.32 11.99
N PRO A 253 37.36 6.28 12.75
CA PRO A 253 38.58 5.68 12.29
C PRO A 253 38.46 4.16 12.22
N ALA A 254 39.27 3.52 11.40
CA ALA A 254 39.37 2.06 11.37
C ALA A 254 39.82 1.51 12.74
N GLY A 255 39.21 0.42 13.18
CA GLY A 255 39.53 -0.23 14.44
C GLY A 255 38.31 -0.75 15.17
N SER A 256 38.52 -1.18 16.42
CA SER A 256 37.48 -1.68 17.30
C SER A 256 37.17 -0.64 18.38
N HIS A 257 35.89 -0.29 18.50
CA HIS A 257 35.43 0.77 19.39
C HIS A 257 34.33 0.26 20.31
N ARG A 258 34.44 0.59 21.59
CA ARG A 258 33.38 0.35 22.57
C ARG A 258 32.19 1.25 22.24
N CYS A 259 31.03 0.65 22.02
CA CYS A 259 29.77 1.32 21.75
C CYS A 259 28.83 1.14 22.94
N VAL A 260 28.21 2.23 23.40
CA VAL A 260 27.27 2.24 24.55
C VAL A 260 25.94 2.80 24.08
N ALA A 261 24.86 2.16 24.45
CA ALA A 261 23.50 2.64 24.23
C ALA A 261 22.80 2.90 25.55
N ARG A 262 21.98 3.98 25.61
CA ARG A 262 21.15 4.31 26.78
C ARG A 262 19.74 4.62 26.32
N GLY A 263 18.78 3.81 26.76
CA GLY A 263 17.35 4.00 26.50
C GLY A 263 16.74 5.21 27.24
N PRO A 264 15.55 5.66 26.82
CA PRO A 264 14.81 6.74 27.50
C PRO A 264 14.49 6.45 28.96
N ASP A 265 14.35 5.18 29.29
CA ASP A 265 14.10 4.64 30.64
C ASP A 265 15.38 4.46 31.48
N GLY A 266 16.54 4.78 30.91
CA GLY A 266 17.85 4.67 31.55
C GLY A 266 18.48 3.27 31.46
N VAL A 267 17.84 2.31 30.79
CA VAL A 267 18.42 0.98 30.55
C VAL A 267 19.58 1.10 29.58
N GLU A 268 20.69 0.44 29.86
CA GLU A 268 21.91 0.50 29.08
C GLU A 268 22.21 -0.81 28.35
N ALA A 269 22.90 -0.68 27.24
CA ALA A 269 23.51 -1.80 26.52
C ALA A 269 24.94 -1.41 26.09
N GLU A 270 25.77 -2.42 25.92
CA GLU A 270 27.16 -2.23 25.51
C GLU A 270 27.57 -3.29 24.48
N GLY A 271 28.32 -2.86 23.48
CA GLY A 271 28.84 -3.71 22.42
C GLY A 271 30.16 -3.21 21.85
N GLU A 272 30.73 -4.00 20.97
CA GLU A 272 31.97 -3.69 20.26
C GLU A 272 31.67 -3.40 18.78
N LEU A 273 31.95 -2.18 18.32
CA LEU A 273 31.80 -1.74 16.94
C LEU A 273 33.13 -1.86 16.21
N VAL A 274 33.23 -2.79 15.29
CA VAL A 274 34.41 -2.98 14.42
C VAL A 274 34.23 -2.21 13.12
N VAL A 275 35.21 -1.38 12.78
CA VAL A 275 35.17 -0.49 11.61
C VAL A 275 36.43 -0.69 10.74
N PRO A 276 36.32 -0.95 9.42
CA PRO A 276 35.11 -1.33 8.72
C PRO A 276 34.64 -2.74 9.10
N GLY A 277 33.30 -2.94 9.19
CA GLY A 277 32.74 -4.23 9.61
C GLY A 277 31.22 -4.28 9.50
N ALA A 278 30.60 -5.29 10.08
CA ALA A 278 29.18 -5.56 9.99
C ALA A 278 28.28 -4.58 10.80
N GLY A 279 28.85 -3.54 11.43
CA GLY A 279 28.14 -2.74 12.41
C GLY A 279 27.94 -3.44 13.76
N VAL A 280 27.10 -2.90 14.64
CA VAL A 280 26.79 -3.52 15.93
C VAL A 280 25.30 -3.43 16.23
N ASP A 281 24.67 -4.55 16.56
CA ASP A 281 23.33 -4.58 17.11
C ASP A 281 23.41 -4.67 18.62
N LEU A 282 22.60 -3.85 19.31
CA LEU A 282 22.59 -3.72 20.75
C LEU A 282 21.21 -4.10 21.30
N VAL A 283 21.19 -4.90 22.39
CA VAL A 283 19.95 -5.24 23.07
C VAL A 283 19.96 -4.58 24.44
N LEU A 284 19.01 -3.71 24.73
CA LEU A 284 18.89 -3.02 26.00
C LEU A 284 18.74 -4.03 27.14
N GLY A 285 19.44 -3.79 28.25
CA GLY A 285 19.47 -4.70 29.40
C GLY A 285 20.45 -5.86 29.29
N VAL A 286 21.13 -6.04 28.15
CA VAL A 286 22.14 -7.08 27.96
C VAL A 286 23.54 -6.46 27.76
N THR A 287 24.42 -6.74 28.71
CA THR A 287 25.84 -6.37 28.56
C THR A 287 26.57 -7.57 27.96
N THR A 288 27.00 -7.45 26.68
CA THR A 288 27.75 -8.51 26.02
C THR A 288 29.17 -8.54 26.57
N ARG A 289 29.41 -9.37 27.60
CA ARG A 289 30.74 -9.60 28.14
C ARG A 289 31.56 -10.48 27.17
N ARG A 290 32.73 -9.98 26.82
CA ARG A 290 33.77 -10.70 26.05
C ARG A 290 33.98 -12.14 26.57
N ALA A 291 33.85 -13.13 25.72
CA ALA A 291 34.36 -14.45 25.98
C ALA A 291 35.89 -14.33 26.14
N ARG A 292 36.38 -14.46 27.36
CA ARG A 292 37.83 -14.57 27.63
C ARG A 292 38.35 -15.81 26.93
N ALA A 293 39.18 -15.63 25.90
CA ALA A 293 39.97 -16.71 25.34
C ALA A 293 40.81 -17.35 26.49
N ARG A 294 40.51 -18.61 26.80
CA ARG A 294 41.41 -19.42 27.65
C ARG A 294 42.66 -19.73 26.83
N ARG A 295 43.78 -19.36 27.35
CA ARG A 295 45.10 -19.86 26.93
C ARG A 295 45.21 -21.39 27.17
#